data_d962a12a113a622ec161c64a43374049
#
_entry.id   d962a12a113a622ec161c64a43374049
#
_cell.length_a   1.000
_cell.length_b   1.000
_cell.length_c   1.000
_cell.angle_alpha   90.00
_cell.angle_beta   90.00
_cell.angle_gamma   90.00
#
_symmetry.space_group_name_H-M   'P 1'
#
loop_
_entity.id
_entity.type
_entity.pdbx_description
1 polymer ?
#
loop_
_entity_poly.entity_id
_entity_poly.type
_entity_poly.pdbx_seq_one_letter_code
_entity_poly.pdbx_strand_id
1 'polypeptide(L)'
;MNKYVTGLFLLVASVSFSQTDTTSSGKNKVWKNLKYDFEVTAKSVGNAFTQPTRWNKNDFITAGGIVAGTSFLYLADNEAQDFFLRQEKEIPDVVQDFGWYFGSPQNFFIASAGIYGFGLITDNPKVRRVGVLVVSSAVASGIMQSVAKTVVGRSRPMNGGHDSFDFFSKEPGYHSFPSGHAVLTFTLAHAVAKQFDSFWVKAGIYAVGSVAPISRLWVNAHWVSDVGLGMALSIVVVDGVDNFMNKQSYYNYKKPKTINWSLRAGYQTIGLVGTF
;
A
#
# COMPACT_ATOMS: atom_id res chain seq x y z
N MET A 1 -4.39 24.97 -4.89
CA MET A 1 -4.43 23.65 -5.55
C MET A 1 -3.43 23.69 -6.69
N ASN A 2 -2.22 23.15 -6.44
CA ASN A 2 -1.07 23.36 -7.33
C ASN A 2 -1.24 22.54 -8.62
N LYS A 3 -1.05 23.18 -9.79
CA LYS A 3 -1.24 22.62 -11.15
C LYS A 3 -0.34 21.41 -11.48
N TYR A 4 0.65 21.12 -10.64
CA TYR A 4 1.63 20.04 -10.86
C TYR A 4 1.18 18.65 -10.33
N VAL A 5 0.20 18.59 -9.42
CA VAL A 5 -0.33 17.33 -8.90
C VAL A 5 -1.27 16.65 -9.91
N THR A 6 -1.91 17.43 -10.78
CA THR A 6 -2.83 16.92 -11.82
C THR A 6 -2.09 16.22 -12.98
N GLY A 7 -0.82 16.54 -13.22
CA GLY A 7 -0.05 15.98 -14.33
C GLY A 7 0.40 14.53 -14.12
N LEU A 8 0.62 14.10 -12.87
CA LEU A 8 1.08 12.74 -12.57
C LEU A 8 -0.04 11.68 -12.73
N PHE A 9 -1.30 12.09 -12.58
CA PHE A 9 -2.46 11.20 -12.75
C PHE A 9 -2.79 10.90 -14.22
N LEU A 10 -2.37 11.73 -15.18
CA LEU A 10 -2.66 11.54 -16.60
C LEU A 10 -1.72 10.56 -17.31
N LEU A 11 -0.56 10.27 -16.74
CA LEU A 11 0.43 9.37 -17.36
C LEU A 11 0.10 7.87 -17.18
N VAL A 12 -0.82 7.50 -16.27
CA VAL A 12 -1.26 6.12 -16.06
C VAL A 12 -2.43 5.74 -16.97
N ALA A 13 -3.09 6.72 -17.59
CA ALA A 13 -4.32 6.53 -18.38
C ALA A 13 -4.10 6.12 -19.85
N SER A 14 -2.85 6.02 -20.34
CA SER A 14 -2.58 5.76 -21.76
C SER A 14 -2.40 4.28 -22.14
N VAL A 15 -2.82 3.34 -21.31
CA VAL A 15 -2.71 1.89 -21.59
C VAL A 15 -4.06 1.31 -22.02
N SER A 16 -4.25 1.25 -23.33
CA SER A 16 -5.09 0.29 -24.08
C SER A 16 -6.62 0.33 -23.87
N PHE A 17 -7.30 1.16 -24.67
CA PHE A 17 -8.69 0.91 -25.03
C PHE A 17 -8.78 -0.25 -26.03
N SER A 18 -9.22 -1.41 -25.55
CA SER A 18 -9.80 -2.45 -26.41
C SER A 18 -11.30 -2.27 -26.39
N GLN A 19 -11.90 -1.98 -27.52
CA GLN A 19 -13.35 -1.87 -27.68
C GLN A 19 -14.00 -3.23 -27.45
N THR A 20 -14.92 -3.32 -26.53
CA THR A 20 -15.84 -4.45 -26.38
C THR A 20 -17.28 -3.96 -26.52
N ASP A 21 -18.03 -4.69 -27.35
CA ASP A 21 -19.41 -4.41 -27.71
C ASP A 21 -20.35 -4.15 -26.52
N THR A 22 -21.05 -3.02 -26.60
CA THR A 22 -22.07 -2.60 -25.62
C THR A 22 -23.43 -3.11 -26.06
N THR A 23 -23.92 -4.19 -25.46
CA THR A 23 -25.31 -4.57 -25.47
C THR A 23 -25.91 -4.47 -24.07
N SER A 24 -27.17 -4.10 -23.98
CA SER A 24 -28.06 -3.62 -22.92
C SER A 24 -28.06 -4.29 -21.52
N SER A 25 -26.99 -4.94 -21.10
CA SER A 25 -26.80 -5.64 -19.80
C SER A 25 -25.96 -4.85 -18.78
N GLY A 26 -25.50 -3.64 -19.11
CA GLY A 26 -24.45 -2.95 -18.35
C GLY A 26 -24.81 -2.66 -16.88
N LYS A 27 -25.99 -2.19 -16.58
CA LYS A 27 -26.40 -1.84 -15.20
C LYS A 27 -26.47 -3.06 -14.28
N ASN A 28 -26.98 -4.18 -14.76
CA ASN A 28 -27.07 -5.41 -13.99
C ASN A 28 -25.68 -6.00 -13.71
N LYS A 29 -24.73 -5.86 -14.65
CA LYS A 29 -23.36 -6.35 -14.51
C LYS A 29 -22.57 -5.55 -13.50
N VAL A 30 -22.65 -4.20 -13.55
CA VAL A 30 -21.99 -3.32 -12.58
C VAL A 30 -22.48 -3.63 -11.16
N TRP A 31 -23.78 -3.74 -10.97
CA TRP A 31 -24.36 -4.06 -9.66
C TRP A 31 -23.94 -5.44 -9.15
N LYS A 32 -23.88 -6.44 -10.02
CA LYS A 32 -23.39 -7.78 -9.69
C LYS A 32 -21.92 -7.74 -9.28
N ASN A 33 -21.10 -6.99 -10.00
CA ASN A 33 -19.69 -6.81 -9.67
C ASN A 33 -19.50 -6.10 -8.33
N LEU A 34 -20.23 -5.01 -8.06
CA LEU A 34 -20.19 -4.30 -6.79
C LEU A 34 -20.56 -5.19 -5.60
N LYS A 35 -21.63 -5.98 -5.73
CA LYS A 35 -22.05 -6.92 -4.69
C LYS A 35 -20.97 -7.98 -4.41
N TYR A 36 -20.42 -8.54 -5.49
CA TYR A 36 -19.33 -9.52 -5.39
C TYR A 36 -18.08 -8.93 -4.71
N ASP A 37 -17.68 -7.74 -5.14
CA ASP A 37 -16.48 -7.07 -4.62
C ASP A 37 -16.64 -6.68 -3.14
N PHE A 38 -17.85 -6.23 -2.74
CA PHE A 38 -18.18 -5.97 -1.34
C PHE A 38 -18.08 -7.26 -0.49
N GLU A 39 -18.64 -8.36 -0.99
CA GLU A 39 -18.56 -9.66 -0.30
C GLU A 39 -17.12 -10.14 -0.15
N VAL A 40 -16.30 -10.02 -1.20
CA VAL A 40 -14.87 -10.35 -1.16
C VAL A 40 -14.15 -9.46 -0.16
N THR A 41 -14.43 -8.14 -0.14
CA THR A 41 -13.85 -7.20 0.83
C THR A 41 -14.17 -7.64 2.27
N ALA A 42 -15.45 -7.87 2.57
CA ALA A 42 -15.88 -8.26 3.92
C ALA A 42 -15.22 -9.57 4.38
N LYS A 43 -15.17 -10.58 3.50
CA LYS A 43 -14.51 -11.88 3.79
C LYS A 43 -13.00 -11.71 3.96
N SER A 44 -12.35 -10.86 3.17
CA SER A 44 -10.91 -10.60 3.25
C SER A 44 -10.54 -9.89 4.55
N VAL A 45 -11.31 -8.88 4.95
CA VAL A 45 -11.13 -8.19 6.24
C VAL A 45 -11.34 -9.16 7.40
N GLY A 46 -12.43 -9.95 7.41
CA GLY A 46 -12.67 -10.96 8.44
C GLY A 46 -11.56 -12.00 8.52
N ASN A 47 -11.04 -12.44 7.35
CA ASN A 47 -9.90 -13.37 7.31
C ASN A 47 -8.63 -12.75 7.92
N ALA A 48 -8.35 -11.46 7.68
CA ALA A 48 -7.17 -10.80 8.24
C ALA A 48 -7.16 -10.83 9.77
N PHE A 49 -8.31 -10.60 10.42
CA PHE A 49 -8.43 -10.65 11.88
C PHE A 49 -8.38 -12.06 12.47
N THR A 50 -8.81 -13.07 11.71
CA THR A 50 -8.76 -14.46 12.16
C THR A 50 -7.47 -15.17 11.76
N GLN A 51 -6.59 -14.54 10.98
CA GLN A 51 -5.34 -15.13 10.52
C GLN A 51 -4.41 -15.59 11.66
N PRO A 52 -4.24 -14.85 12.77
CA PRO A 52 -3.38 -15.29 13.87
C PRO A 52 -3.74 -16.65 14.47
N THR A 53 -5.01 -17.06 14.42
CA THR A 53 -5.43 -18.39 14.91
C THR A 53 -4.99 -19.55 14.01
N ARG A 54 -4.43 -19.24 12.84
CA ARG A 54 -3.99 -20.22 11.83
C ARG A 54 -2.51 -20.07 11.47
N TRP A 55 -1.76 -19.32 12.28
CA TRP A 55 -0.34 -19.09 12.07
C TRP A 55 0.45 -20.38 12.15
N ASN A 56 1.36 -20.56 11.23
CA ASN A 56 2.38 -21.60 11.23
C ASN A 56 3.71 -21.05 11.75
N LYS A 57 4.74 -21.91 11.83
CA LYS A 57 6.07 -21.52 12.32
C LYS A 57 6.66 -20.29 11.60
N ASN A 58 6.48 -20.20 10.29
CA ASN A 58 7.03 -19.08 9.51
C ASN A 58 6.31 -17.76 9.81
N ASP A 59 5.00 -17.82 10.08
CA ASP A 59 4.22 -16.64 10.46
C ASP A 59 4.71 -16.10 11.82
N PHE A 60 4.97 -16.98 12.79
CA PHE A 60 5.56 -16.58 14.08
C PHE A 60 6.97 -16.03 13.94
N ILE A 61 7.80 -16.59 13.06
CA ILE A 61 9.15 -16.05 12.75
C ILE A 61 9.03 -14.65 12.14
N THR A 62 8.10 -14.45 11.20
CA THR A 62 7.85 -13.14 10.59
C THR A 62 7.40 -12.12 11.63
N ALA A 63 6.42 -12.49 12.47
CA ALA A 63 5.94 -11.61 13.54
C ALA A 63 7.07 -11.28 14.54
N GLY A 64 7.86 -12.27 14.95
CA GLY A 64 9.03 -12.07 15.81
C GLY A 64 10.07 -11.17 15.16
N GLY A 65 10.33 -11.32 13.86
CA GLY A 65 11.21 -10.46 13.08
C GLY A 65 10.74 -9.01 13.02
N ILE A 66 9.43 -8.79 12.87
CA ILE A 66 8.82 -7.45 12.90
C ILE A 66 8.99 -6.82 14.28
N VAL A 67 8.69 -7.56 15.35
CA VAL A 67 8.88 -7.08 16.73
C VAL A 67 10.35 -6.73 16.97
N ALA A 68 11.29 -7.63 16.65
CA ALA A 68 12.71 -7.39 16.82
C ALA A 68 13.21 -6.20 16.00
N GLY A 69 12.80 -6.09 14.73
CA GLY A 69 13.15 -4.97 13.86
C GLY A 69 12.59 -3.64 14.37
N THR A 70 11.33 -3.64 14.83
CA THR A 70 10.71 -2.44 15.43
C THR A 70 11.44 -2.04 16.73
N SER A 71 11.79 -3.00 17.58
CA SER A 71 12.57 -2.74 18.80
C SER A 71 13.97 -2.18 18.49
N PHE A 72 14.62 -2.69 17.45
CA PHE A 72 15.90 -2.14 17.00
C PHE A 72 15.76 -0.69 16.49
N LEU A 73 14.72 -0.42 15.70
CA LEU A 73 14.42 0.96 15.25
C LEU A 73 14.06 1.87 16.43
N TYR A 74 13.39 1.35 17.46
CA TYR A 74 13.08 2.12 18.67
C TYR A 74 14.34 2.59 19.40
N LEU A 75 15.37 1.77 19.43
CA LEU A 75 16.66 2.17 20.02
C LEU A 75 17.35 3.28 19.22
N ALA A 76 17.04 3.41 17.93
CA ALA A 76 17.61 4.42 17.04
C ALA A 76 16.71 5.67 16.86
N ASP A 77 15.56 5.76 17.57
CA ASP A 77 14.57 6.81 17.35
C ASP A 77 15.14 8.23 17.53
N ASN A 78 15.95 8.46 18.58
CA ASN A 78 16.52 9.77 18.86
C ASN A 78 17.55 10.19 17.81
N GLU A 79 18.48 9.30 17.47
CA GLU A 79 19.50 9.56 16.46
C GLU A 79 18.88 9.76 15.08
N ALA A 80 17.85 8.97 14.77
CA ALA A 80 17.10 9.11 13.53
C ALA A 80 16.33 10.44 13.48
N GLN A 81 15.69 10.86 14.59
CA GLN A 81 15.04 12.15 14.71
C GLN A 81 16.00 13.29 14.37
N ASP A 82 17.15 13.31 15.03
CA ASP A 82 18.19 14.33 14.81
C ASP A 82 18.68 14.34 13.35
N PHE A 83 18.84 13.17 12.74
CA PHE A 83 19.26 13.04 11.35
C PHE A 83 18.22 13.63 10.39
N PHE A 84 16.95 13.26 10.54
CA PHE A 84 15.89 13.73 9.62
C PHE A 84 15.56 15.22 9.81
N LEU A 85 15.60 15.74 11.03
CA LEU A 85 15.40 17.16 11.30
C LEU A 85 16.49 18.04 10.67
N ARG A 86 17.75 17.56 10.63
CA ARG A 86 18.81 18.30 9.91
C ARG A 86 18.55 18.38 8.40
N GLN A 87 17.88 17.39 7.82
CA GLN A 87 17.58 17.36 6.38
C GLN A 87 16.37 18.21 5.99
N GLU A 88 15.45 18.50 6.92
CA GLU A 88 14.17 19.13 6.63
C GLU A 88 14.30 20.38 5.74
N LYS A 89 15.28 21.24 6.06
CA LYS A 89 15.51 22.50 5.33
C LYS A 89 16.08 22.32 3.93
N GLU A 90 16.65 21.17 3.62
CA GLU A 90 17.27 20.87 2.33
C GLU A 90 16.30 20.13 1.40
N ILE A 91 15.20 19.60 1.93
CA ILE A 91 14.21 18.88 1.14
C ILE A 91 13.30 19.86 0.41
N PRO A 92 13.20 19.78 -0.92
CA PRO A 92 12.31 20.67 -1.70
C PRO A 92 10.85 20.58 -1.23
N ASP A 93 10.16 21.71 -1.14
CA ASP A 93 8.75 21.79 -0.72
C ASP A 93 7.84 20.83 -1.49
N VAL A 94 8.09 20.67 -2.81
CA VAL A 94 7.31 19.74 -3.65
C VAL A 94 7.38 18.28 -3.16
N VAL A 95 8.51 17.87 -2.57
CA VAL A 95 8.68 16.51 -2.02
C VAL A 95 7.96 16.39 -0.68
N GLN A 96 8.07 17.43 0.15
CA GLN A 96 7.37 17.46 1.45
C GLN A 96 5.85 17.49 1.24
N ASP A 97 5.36 18.35 0.33
CA ASP A 97 3.96 18.43 -0.06
C ASP A 97 3.44 17.10 -0.63
N PHE A 98 4.21 16.49 -1.54
CA PHE A 98 3.84 15.17 -2.07
C PHE A 98 3.70 14.16 -0.94
N GLY A 99 4.66 14.10 -0.02
CA GLY A 99 4.62 13.19 1.12
C GLY A 99 3.41 13.42 2.03
N TRP A 100 3.07 14.69 2.27
CA TRP A 100 1.89 15.05 3.05
C TRP A 100 0.59 14.63 2.37
N TYR A 101 0.41 15.02 1.11
CA TYR A 101 -0.84 14.78 0.38
C TYR A 101 -1.02 13.30 0.03
N PHE A 102 0.05 12.63 -0.42
CA PHE A 102 -0.02 11.23 -0.83
C PHE A 102 -0.34 10.28 0.35
N GLY A 103 0.18 10.60 1.54
CA GLY A 103 -0.08 9.82 2.76
C GLY A 103 -1.36 10.18 3.50
N SER A 104 -2.08 11.21 3.08
CA SER A 104 -3.31 11.61 3.75
C SER A 104 -4.45 10.61 3.48
N PRO A 105 -5.30 10.28 4.48
CA PRO A 105 -6.40 9.35 4.28
C PRO A 105 -7.32 9.73 3.14
N GLN A 106 -7.63 11.03 3.00
CA GLN A 106 -8.51 11.51 1.95
C GLN A 106 -7.99 11.18 0.55
N ASN A 107 -6.73 11.51 0.28
CA ASN A 107 -6.12 11.27 -1.04
C ASN A 107 -5.88 9.78 -1.30
N PHE A 108 -5.55 9.02 -0.26
CA PHE A 108 -5.47 7.56 -0.36
C PHE A 108 -6.80 6.96 -0.80
N PHE A 109 -7.92 7.35 -0.18
CA PHE A 109 -9.23 6.82 -0.55
C PHE A 109 -9.68 7.29 -1.94
N ILE A 110 -9.35 8.53 -2.35
CA ILE A 110 -9.61 9.01 -3.71
C ILE A 110 -8.82 8.18 -4.74
N ALA A 111 -7.54 7.93 -4.51
CA ALA A 111 -6.72 7.11 -5.39
C ALA A 111 -7.23 5.66 -5.46
N SER A 112 -7.59 5.07 -4.32
CA SER A 112 -8.13 3.71 -4.24
C SER A 112 -9.48 3.59 -4.96
N ALA A 113 -10.37 4.58 -4.79
CA ALA A 113 -11.64 4.66 -5.50
C ALA A 113 -11.44 4.85 -7.01
N GLY A 114 -10.40 5.61 -7.42
CA GLY A 114 -10.02 5.78 -8.82
C GLY A 114 -9.59 4.47 -9.46
N ILE A 115 -8.71 3.71 -8.81
CA ILE A 115 -8.26 2.38 -9.27
C ILE A 115 -9.46 1.43 -9.39
N TYR A 116 -10.25 1.33 -8.33
CA TYR A 116 -11.41 0.44 -8.31
C TYR A 116 -12.46 0.85 -9.36
N GLY A 117 -12.82 2.14 -9.42
CA GLY A 117 -13.79 2.68 -10.37
C GLY A 117 -13.36 2.49 -11.82
N PHE A 118 -12.08 2.70 -12.13
CA PHE A 118 -11.54 2.40 -13.45
C PHE A 118 -11.72 0.92 -13.81
N GLY A 119 -11.37 0.00 -12.90
CA GLY A 119 -11.58 -1.43 -13.10
C GLY A 119 -13.04 -1.83 -13.28
N LEU A 120 -13.95 -1.12 -12.58
CA LEU A 120 -15.39 -1.36 -12.65
C LEU A 120 -15.99 -0.86 -13.99
N ILE A 121 -15.61 0.35 -14.42
CA ILE A 121 -16.11 0.99 -15.65
C ILE A 121 -15.58 0.26 -16.89
N THR A 122 -14.29 -0.12 -16.87
CA THR A 122 -13.67 -0.85 -18.00
C THR A 122 -13.93 -2.34 -17.98
N ASP A 123 -14.72 -2.83 -17.00
CA ASP A 123 -14.98 -4.26 -16.77
C ASP A 123 -13.68 -5.10 -16.68
N ASN A 124 -12.63 -4.51 -16.13
CA ASN A 124 -11.34 -5.16 -15.98
C ASN A 124 -11.23 -5.84 -14.60
N PRO A 125 -11.36 -7.18 -14.51
CA PRO A 125 -11.36 -7.88 -13.23
C PRO A 125 -10.00 -7.80 -12.52
N LYS A 126 -8.91 -7.61 -13.26
CA LYS A 126 -7.55 -7.45 -12.72
C LYS A 126 -7.44 -6.16 -11.92
N VAL A 127 -7.82 -5.05 -12.54
CA VAL A 127 -7.76 -3.73 -11.90
C VAL A 127 -8.76 -3.65 -10.74
N ARG A 128 -9.96 -4.22 -10.91
CA ARG A 128 -10.96 -4.35 -9.83
C ARG A 128 -10.40 -5.11 -8.62
N ARG A 129 -9.74 -6.24 -8.88
CA ARG A 129 -9.08 -7.04 -7.84
C ARG A 129 -8.04 -6.23 -7.07
N VAL A 130 -7.22 -5.43 -7.77
CA VAL A 130 -6.25 -4.53 -7.11
C VAL A 130 -6.96 -3.52 -6.21
N GLY A 131 -8.01 -2.88 -6.70
CA GLY A 131 -8.82 -1.96 -5.91
C GLY A 131 -9.38 -2.61 -4.64
N VAL A 132 -9.96 -3.81 -4.77
CA VAL A 132 -10.48 -4.58 -3.62
C VAL A 132 -9.35 -5.00 -2.67
N LEU A 133 -8.19 -5.43 -3.19
CA LEU A 133 -7.02 -5.75 -2.38
C LEU A 133 -6.57 -4.53 -1.54
N VAL A 134 -6.44 -3.37 -2.18
CA VAL A 134 -6.05 -2.12 -1.50
C VAL A 134 -7.05 -1.74 -0.41
N VAL A 135 -8.36 -1.71 -0.74
CA VAL A 135 -9.40 -1.31 0.21
C VAL A 135 -9.50 -2.30 1.37
N SER A 136 -9.52 -3.61 1.09
CA SER A 136 -9.59 -4.64 2.14
C SER A 136 -8.40 -4.57 3.09
N SER A 137 -7.19 -4.41 2.54
CA SER A 137 -5.97 -4.30 3.33
C SER A 137 -5.92 -3.01 4.14
N ALA A 138 -6.35 -1.88 3.56
CA ALA A 138 -6.40 -0.60 4.27
C ALA A 138 -7.41 -0.61 5.41
N VAL A 139 -8.58 -1.21 5.23
CA VAL A 139 -9.57 -1.36 6.30
C VAL A 139 -9.00 -2.24 7.42
N ALA A 140 -8.43 -3.39 7.10
CA ALA A 140 -7.87 -4.30 8.09
C ALA A 140 -6.69 -3.65 8.85
N SER A 141 -5.68 -3.13 8.13
CA SER A 141 -4.52 -2.49 8.75
C SER A 141 -4.87 -1.19 9.48
N GLY A 142 -5.85 -0.43 8.97
CA GLY A 142 -6.34 0.79 9.62
C GLY A 142 -7.02 0.53 10.97
N ILE A 143 -7.82 -0.54 11.07
CA ILE A 143 -8.41 -0.95 12.36
C ILE A 143 -7.31 -1.42 13.32
N MET A 144 -6.38 -2.27 12.86
CA MET A 144 -5.25 -2.72 13.68
C MET A 144 -4.41 -1.55 14.17
N GLN A 145 -4.10 -0.60 13.30
CA GLN A 145 -3.38 0.63 13.61
C GLN A 145 -4.12 1.50 14.64
N SER A 146 -5.44 1.68 14.47
CA SER A 146 -6.26 2.48 15.40
C SER A 146 -6.29 1.87 16.79
N VAL A 147 -6.43 0.55 16.89
CA VAL A 147 -6.34 -0.18 18.15
C VAL A 147 -4.95 -0.02 18.78
N ALA A 148 -3.89 -0.22 17.99
CA ALA A 148 -2.52 -0.08 18.48
C ALA A 148 -2.23 1.34 19.01
N LYS A 149 -2.68 2.39 18.29
CA LYS A 149 -2.53 3.78 18.75
C LYS A 149 -3.13 4.02 20.12
N THR A 150 -4.35 3.57 20.33
CA THR A 150 -5.05 3.74 21.59
C THR A 150 -4.42 2.89 22.70
N VAL A 151 -4.12 1.63 22.42
CA VAL A 151 -3.57 0.71 23.43
C VAL A 151 -2.16 1.11 23.85
N VAL A 152 -1.30 1.48 22.90
CA VAL A 152 0.10 1.82 23.18
C VAL A 152 0.25 3.25 23.73
N GLY A 153 -0.53 4.20 23.22
CA GLY A 153 -0.51 5.57 23.69
C GLY A 153 0.87 6.21 23.63
N ARG A 154 1.61 6.03 22.54
CA ARG A 154 2.96 6.58 22.40
C ARG A 154 2.93 8.06 22.03
N SER A 155 3.72 8.88 22.74
CA SER A 155 3.91 10.30 22.42
C SER A 155 4.52 10.50 21.02
N ARG A 156 4.08 11.57 20.35
CA ARG A 156 4.74 12.05 19.14
C ARG A 156 6.04 12.77 19.49
N PRO A 157 7.05 12.77 18.59
CA PRO A 157 8.32 13.45 18.82
C PRO A 157 8.14 14.93 19.21
N MET A 158 7.19 15.62 18.59
CA MET A 158 6.89 17.05 18.88
C MET A 158 6.21 17.30 20.23
N ASN A 159 5.70 16.26 20.89
CA ASN A 159 4.91 16.38 22.13
C ASN A 159 5.64 15.86 23.37
N GLY A 160 6.70 15.03 23.20
CA GLY A 160 7.39 14.45 24.35
C GLY A 160 8.56 13.55 23.94
N GLY A 161 9.19 12.89 24.92
CA GLY A 161 10.29 11.97 24.69
C GLY A 161 9.87 10.66 23.99
N HIS A 162 10.84 9.96 23.42
CA HIS A 162 10.59 8.71 22.70
C HIS A 162 10.04 7.58 23.59
N ASP A 163 10.30 7.64 24.88
CA ASP A 163 9.89 6.73 25.95
C ASP A 163 8.64 7.22 26.73
N SER A 164 7.96 8.26 26.25
CA SER A 164 6.74 8.77 26.86
C SER A 164 5.51 8.05 26.31
N PHE A 165 4.79 7.38 27.20
CA PHE A 165 3.58 6.59 26.88
C PHE A 165 2.44 6.94 27.83
N ASP A 166 1.24 7.10 27.27
CA ASP A 166 -0.02 7.23 28.01
C ASP A 166 -0.99 6.18 27.45
N PHE A 167 -0.98 4.99 28.06
CA PHE A 167 -1.77 3.84 27.60
C PHE A 167 -3.27 4.16 27.61
N PHE A 168 -3.95 3.77 26.52
CA PHE A 168 -5.37 4.04 26.30
C PHE A 168 -5.72 5.53 26.21
N SER A 169 -4.75 6.39 25.92
CA SER A 169 -4.97 7.83 25.77
C SER A 169 -5.95 8.15 24.64
N LYS A 170 -6.73 9.20 24.86
CA LYS A 170 -7.60 9.80 23.83
C LYS A 170 -6.96 11.03 23.19
N GLU A 171 -5.83 11.48 23.71
CA GLU A 171 -5.13 12.66 23.24
C GLU A 171 -4.38 12.36 21.94
N PRO A 172 -4.59 13.15 20.85
CA PRO A 172 -3.92 12.92 19.56
C PRO A 172 -2.39 12.96 19.65
N GLY A 173 -1.83 13.67 20.62
CA GLY A 173 -0.39 13.74 20.89
C GLY A 173 0.22 12.37 21.25
N TYR A 174 -0.57 11.48 21.82
CA TYR A 174 -0.18 10.12 22.22
C TYR A 174 -0.59 9.06 21.18
N HIS A 175 -0.97 9.44 19.99
CA HIS A 175 -1.30 8.50 18.89
C HIS A 175 -0.19 8.42 17.85
N SER A 176 1.08 8.26 18.29
CA SER A 176 2.21 8.16 17.36
C SER A 176 2.30 6.77 16.70
N PHE A 177 2.21 5.70 17.45
CA PHE A 177 2.55 4.34 17.07
C PHE A 177 1.33 3.47 16.71
N PRO A 178 1.32 2.84 15.53
CA PRO A 178 2.20 3.04 14.38
C PRO A 178 1.76 4.23 13.49
N SER A 179 2.64 4.63 12.54
CA SER A 179 2.36 5.73 11.61
C SER A 179 1.25 5.42 10.62
N GLY A 180 0.18 6.26 10.59
CA GLY A 180 -0.93 6.08 9.67
C GLY A 180 -0.59 6.37 8.20
N HIS A 181 0.25 7.38 7.95
CA HIS A 181 0.75 7.67 6.61
C HIS A 181 1.53 6.47 6.06
N ALA A 182 2.40 5.86 6.89
CA ALA A 182 3.15 4.67 6.50
C ALA A 182 2.22 3.48 6.20
N VAL A 183 1.21 3.25 7.02
CA VAL A 183 0.23 2.18 6.81
C VAL A 183 -0.50 2.35 5.47
N LEU A 184 -1.07 3.52 5.21
CA LEU A 184 -1.86 3.74 4.00
C LEU A 184 -1.01 3.68 2.72
N THR A 185 0.09 4.44 2.69
CA THR A 185 0.91 4.51 1.47
C THR A 185 1.59 3.20 1.13
N PHE A 186 2.08 2.47 2.14
CA PHE A 186 2.69 1.17 1.89
C PHE A 186 1.66 0.08 1.54
N THR A 187 0.44 0.17 2.06
CA THR A 187 -0.66 -0.68 1.59
C THR A 187 -0.89 -0.50 0.09
N LEU A 188 -0.97 0.75 -0.39
CA LEU A 188 -1.13 1.03 -1.81
C LEU A 188 0.10 0.59 -2.62
N ALA A 189 1.29 1.00 -2.19
CA ALA A 189 2.53 0.69 -2.89
C ALA A 189 2.77 -0.82 -3.01
N HIS A 190 2.57 -1.58 -1.91
CA HIS A 190 2.78 -3.02 -1.91
C HIS A 190 1.73 -3.75 -2.74
N ALA A 191 0.45 -3.39 -2.63
CA ALA A 191 -0.60 -3.99 -3.44
C ALA A 191 -0.39 -3.76 -4.94
N VAL A 192 0.08 -2.57 -5.33
CA VAL A 192 0.42 -2.25 -6.73
C VAL A 192 1.71 -2.96 -7.17
N ALA A 193 2.76 -2.96 -6.36
CA ALA A 193 4.03 -3.62 -6.67
C ALA A 193 3.84 -5.13 -6.93
N LYS A 194 2.93 -5.79 -6.24
CA LYS A 194 2.58 -7.22 -6.45
C LYS A 194 2.01 -7.51 -7.84
N GLN A 195 1.59 -6.51 -8.60
CA GLN A 195 1.06 -6.70 -9.96
C GLN A 195 2.16 -6.79 -11.03
N PHE A 196 3.40 -6.53 -10.68
CA PHE A 196 4.53 -6.50 -11.60
C PHE A 196 5.57 -7.57 -11.22
N ASP A 197 6.22 -8.15 -12.24
CA ASP A 197 7.31 -9.11 -12.02
C ASP A 197 8.68 -8.41 -12.03
N SER A 198 8.81 -7.28 -12.74
CA SER A 198 10.06 -6.53 -12.86
C SER A 198 10.53 -5.97 -11.52
N PHE A 199 11.77 -6.29 -11.13
CA PHE A 199 12.43 -5.75 -9.94
C PHE A 199 12.49 -4.22 -9.97
N TRP A 200 12.86 -3.63 -11.10
CA TRP A 200 13.02 -2.17 -11.21
C TRP A 200 11.69 -1.42 -11.08
N VAL A 201 10.61 -1.99 -11.62
CA VAL A 201 9.26 -1.42 -11.46
C VAL A 201 8.85 -1.47 -9.99
N LYS A 202 9.05 -2.60 -9.32
CA LYS A 202 8.77 -2.73 -7.88
C LYS A 202 9.60 -1.74 -7.05
N ALA A 203 10.89 -1.65 -7.33
CA ALA A 203 11.80 -0.72 -6.64
C ALA A 203 11.33 0.74 -6.81
N GLY A 204 10.94 1.14 -8.02
CA GLY A 204 10.38 2.47 -8.27
C GLY A 204 9.08 2.73 -7.49
N ILE A 205 8.17 1.75 -7.46
CA ILE A 205 6.91 1.86 -6.70
C ILE A 205 7.20 2.01 -5.20
N TYR A 206 8.11 1.22 -4.64
CA TYR A 206 8.48 1.34 -3.22
C TYR A 206 9.22 2.64 -2.92
N ALA A 207 10.08 3.12 -3.82
CA ALA A 207 10.75 4.41 -3.65
C ALA A 207 9.73 5.55 -3.56
N VAL A 208 8.78 5.62 -4.49
CA VAL A 208 7.69 6.63 -4.47
C VAL A 208 6.80 6.44 -3.23
N GLY A 209 6.44 5.19 -2.90
CA GLY A 209 5.63 4.87 -1.73
C GLY A 209 6.30 5.22 -0.40
N SER A 210 7.64 5.29 -0.36
CA SER A 210 8.43 5.62 0.83
C SER A 210 8.48 7.13 1.11
N VAL A 211 8.21 7.98 0.13
CA VAL A 211 8.28 9.45 0.32
C VAL A 211 7.32 9.92 1.42
N ALA A 212 6.08 9.44 1.42
CA ALA A 212 5.10 9.85 2.43
C ALA A 212 5.44 9.38 3.86
N PRO A 213 5.84 8.11 4.12
CA PRO A 213 6.35 7.70 5.42
C PRO A 213 7.55 8.52 5.88
N ILE A 214 8.55 8.74 5.01
CA ILE A 214 9.76 9.50 5.33
C ILE A 214 9.43 10.96 5.61
N SER A 215 8.49 11.56 4.89
CA SER A 215 8.08 12.95 5.14
C SER A 215 7.57 13.18 6.57
N ARG A 216 7.09 12.13 7.26
CA ARG A 216 6.66 12.23 8.66
C ARG A 216 7.81 12.37 9.63
N LEU A 217 9.00 11.90 9.23
CA LEU A 217 10.23 12.03 10.00
C LEU A 217 10.79 13.45 9.88
N TRP A 218 10.79 14.02 8.68
CA TRP A 218 11.25 15.42 8.47
C TRP A 218 10.42 16.44 9.25
N VAL A 219 9.09 16.27 9.30
CA VAL A 219 8.20 17.19 10.04
C VAL A 219 8.01 16.80 11.51
N ASN A 220 8.86 15.93 12.06
CA ASN A 220 8.85 15.53 13.47
C ASN A 220 7.49 14.96 13.97
N ALA A 221 6.71 14.36 13.08
CA ALA A 221 5.36 13.87 13.41
C ALA A 221 5.34 12.44 13.93
N HIS A 222 6.37 11.64 13.61
CA HIS A 222 6.49 10.23 13.97
C HIS A 222 7.94 9.84 14.21
N TRP A 223 8.16 8.82 15.02
CA TRP A 223 9.43 8.15 15.23
C TRP A 223 9.75 7.20 14.07
N VAL A 224 11.04 6.87 13.85
CA VAL A 224 11.42 5.93 12.78
C VAL A 224 10.84 4.54 13.03
N SER A 225 10.73 4.12 14.29
CA SER A 225 10.09 2.85 14.67
C SER A 225 8.58 2.83 14.39
N ASP A 226 7.86 3.97 14.56
CA ASP A 226 6.45 4.10 14.19
C ASP A 226 6.22 3.88 12.69
N VAL A 227 7.13 4.47 11.89
CA VAL A 227 7.13 4.36 10.42
C VAL A 227 7.45 2.94 9.98
N GLY A 228 8.53 2.36 10.55
CA GLY A 228 8.97 1.00 10.23
C GLY A 228 7.88 -0.04 10.51
N LEU A 229 7.23 0.03 11.68
CA LEU A 229 6.11 -0.87 11.99
C LEU A 229 4.92 -0.64 11.05
N GLY A 230 4.58 0.62 10.74
CA GLY A 230 3.50 0.92 9.82
C GLY A 230 3.70 0.31 8.43
N MET A 231 4.93 0.38 7.90
CA MET A 231 5.31 -0.25 6.64
C MET A 231 5.24 -1.78 6.72
N ALA A 232 5.82 -2.37 7.77
CA ALA A 232 5.82 -3.83 7.97
C ALA A 232 4.40 -4.39 8.13
N LEU A 233 3.54 -3.72 8.92
CA LEU A 233 2.14 -4.09 9.09
C LEU A 233 1.41 -4.10 7.74
N SER A 234 1.62 -3.08 6.91
CA SER A 234 1.00 -2.99 5.59
C SER A 234 1.39 -4.16 4.68
N ILE A 235 2.69 -4.50 4.63
CA ILE A 235 3.20 -5.61 3.83
C ILE A 235 2.51 -6.92 4.24
N VAL A 236 2.53 -7.23 5.53
CA VAL A 236 1.97 -8.50 6.04
C VAL A 236 0.46 -8.59 5.82
N VAL A 237 -0.26 -7.48 6.03
CA VAL A 237 -1.71 -7.46 5.82
C VAL A 237 -2.07 -7.59 4.35
N VAL A 238 -1.37 -6.89 3.45
CA VAL A 238 -1.59 -7.01 2.00
C VAL A 238 -1.27 -8.42 1.52
N ASP A 239 -0.16 -9.03 1.98
CA ASP A 239 0.19 -10.40 1.64
C ASP A 239 -0.85 -11.40 2.16
N GLY A 240 -1.33 -11.22 3.38
CA GLY A 240 -2.37 -12.06 3.96
C GLY A 240 -3.69 -12.00 3.20
N VAL A 241 -4.14 -10.80 2.83
CA VAL A 241 -5.36 -10.58 2.03
C VAL A 241 -5.20 -11.13 0.62
N ASP A 242 -4.07 -10.85 -0.05
CA ASP A 242 -3.78 -11.34 -1.38
C ASP A 242 -3.75 -12.87 -1.45
N ASN A 243 -3.08 -13.51 -0.48
CA ASN A 243 -3.02 -14.97 -0.35
C ASN A 243 -4.41 -15.56 -0.10
N PHE A 244 -5.25 -14.92 0.72
CA PHE A 244 -6.62 -15.34 0.93
C PHE A 244 -7.43 -15.26 -0.37
N MET A 245 -7.37 -14.14 -1.07
CA MET A 245 -8.08 -13.96 -2.35
C MET A 245 -7.63 -14.98 -3.40
N ASN A 246 -6.34 -15.31 -3.44
CA ASN A 246 -5.80 -16.34 -4.34
C ASN A 246 -6.29 -17.75 -3.98
N LYS A 247 -6.27 -18.14 -2.69
CA LYS A 247 -6.74 -19.44 -2.22
C LYS A 247 -8.22 -19.67 -2.50
N GLN A 248 -9.03 -18.62 -2.42
CA GLN A 248 -10.46 -18.67 -2.73
C GLN A 248 -10.74 -18.53 -4.23
N SER A 249 -9.70 -18.40 -5.06
CA SER A 249 -9.82 -18.19 -6.50
C SER A 249 -10.72 -17.01 -6.90
N TYR A 250 -10.77 -15.97 -6.05
CA TYR A 250 -11.48 -14.76 -6.37
C TYR A 250 -10.84 -14.08 -7.58
N TYR A 251 -11.67 -13.55 -8.50
CA TYR A 251 -11.22 -12.94 -9.76
C TYR A 251 -10.44 -13.89 -10.68
N ASN A 252 -10.88 -15.15 -10.77
CA ASN A 252 -10.30 -16.11 -11.73
C ASN A 252 -10.42 -15.56 -13.15
N TYR A 253 -9.34 -15.00 -13.65
CA TYR A 253 -9.15 -14.68 -15.07
C TYR A 253 -7.96 -15.47 -15.58
N LYS A 254 -8.10 -16.03 -16.79
CA LYS A 254 -6.96 -16.65 -17.46
C LYS A 254 -5.87 -15.60 -17.59
N LYS A 255 -4.70 -15.83 -17.01
CA LYS A 255 -3.55 -14.94 -17.25
C LYS A 255 -3.38 -14.82 -18.76
N PRO A 256 -3.30 -13.62 -19.34
CA PRO A 256 -2.92 -13.49 -20.73
C PRO A 256 -1.58 -14.19 -20.90
N LYS A 257 -1.45 -14.96 -21.99
CA LYS A 257 -0.17 -15.60 -22.30
C LYS A 257 0.87 -14.49 -22.39
N THR A 258 1.87 -14.55 -21.54
CA THR A 258 2.97 -13.58 -21.55
C THR A 258 3.78 -13.85 -22.82
N ILE A 259 3.90 -12.85 -23.68
CA ILE A 259 4.79 -12.95 -24.83
C ILE A 259 6.22 -12.84 -24.31
N ASN A 260 6.96 -13.94 -24.36
CA ASN A 260 8.38 -13.92 -24.04
C ASN A 260 9.16 -13.47 -25.27
N TRP A 261 9.70 -12.26 -25.19
CA TRP A 261 10.55 -11.72 -26.23
C TRP A 261 11.98 -12.18 -26.06
N SER A 262 12.56 -12.80 -27.10
CA SER A 262 13.97 -13.16 -27.14
C SER A 262 14.64 -12.53 -28.37
N LEU A 263 15.79 -11.93 -28.15
CA LEU A 263 16.66 -11.45 -29.24
C LEU A 263 17.43 -12.64 -29.76
N ARG A 264 17.29 -12.95 -31.08
CA ARG A 264 18.11 -13.95 -31.76
C ARG A 264 19.04 -13.26 -32.73
N ALA A 265 20.34 -13.49 -32.57
CA ALA A 265 21.35 -13.04 -33.49
C ALA A 265 21.88 -14.27 -34.31
N GLY A 266 21.88 -14.15 -35.60
CA GLY A 266 22.46 -15.12 -36.53
C GLY A 266 23.43 -14.42 -37.49
N TYR A 267 24.11 -15.18 -38.34
CA TYR A 267 25.02 -14.62 -39.35
C TYR A 267 24.24 -13.66 -40.26
N GLN A 268 24.55 -12.36 -40.16
CA GLN A 268 23.89 -11.23 -40.88
C GLN A 268 22.41 -11.00 -40.54
N THR A 269 21.88 -11.58 -39.49
CA THR A 269 20.48 -11.35 -39.09
C THR A 269 20.35 -11.10 -37.58
N ILE A 270 19.56 -10.08 -37.22
CA ILE A 270 19.11 -9.85 -35.85
C ILE A 270 17.59 -9.87 -35.89
N GLY A 271 16.97 -10.74 -35.09
CA GLY A 271 15.52 -10.89 -35.04
C GLY A 271 14.98 -10.85 -33.58
N LEU A 272 13.80 -10.30 -33.42
CA LEU A 272 13.04 -10.34 -32.19
C LEU A 272 11.96 -11.42 -32.32
N VAL A 273 12.02 -12.44 -31.47
CA VAL A 273 11.09 -13.57 -31.49
C VAL A 273 10.18 -13.49 -30.26
N GLY A 274 8.87 -13.34 -30.49
CA GLY A 274 7.84 -13.46 -29.46
C GLY A 274 7.27 -14.88 -29.43
N THR A 275 7.36 -15.57 -28.28
CA THR A 275 6.71 -16.87 -28.04
C THR A 275 5.49 -16.69 -27.15
N PHE A 276 4.34 -17.26 -27.57
CA PHE A 276 3.05 -17.18 -26.88
C PHE A 276 2.80 -18.39 -25.99
#